data_9a6a91501f25e7804bc5f580055dbdfb
#
_entry.id   9a6a91501f25e7804bc5f580055dbdfb
#
_cell.length_a   1.000
_cell.length_b   1.000
_cell.length_c   1.000
_cell.angle_alpha   90.00
_cell.angle_beta   90.00
_cell.angle_gamma   90.00
#
_symmetry.space_group_name_H-M   'P 1'
#
loop_
_entity.id
_entity.type
_entity.pdbx_description
1 polymer ?
#
loop_
_entity_poly.entity_id
_entity_poly.type
_entity_poly.pdbx_seq_one_letter_code
_entity_poly.pdbx_strand_id
1 'polypeptide(L)'
;MCIRDRLVAEAKNILHEYYVSISVDRTSRDFDVLATANGGTEVEEIAKEHPEAVKRLHIDALGDFDLAAATEMAQSIGFYHADVDQAAQILLKMWRCFKDNDATLVEINPLAKIGDPDDESTKQLSALDAKISLDDNASFRHDGWARFVDPIVPDPFEQRAREHGLHYVHLHGEVGVIGNGAGLVMSSLDAVSGAGEEQGTNIKPANFLDIGGGASAAVMAESLEIVLSDPQVESVFINVYGGITSCVEVANGILEAVAKLGGSKPIVVRFDGNAAAEGLHILASANNPNIHVSETMEGAAAKAAQLAGEATQSKEVR
;
A
#
# COMPACT_ATOMS: atom_id res chain seq x y z
N MET A 1 -20.58 14.44 9.90
CA MET A 1 -19.97 15.30 8.86
C MET A 1 -18.47 15.02 8.85
N CYS A 2 -17.94 14.50 7.74
CA CYS A 2 -16.48 14.32 7.58
C CYS A 2 -15.83 15.63 7.18
N ILE A 3 -14.74 15.97 7.83
CA ILE A 3 -13.87 17.10 7.50
C ILE A 3 -12.47 16.52 7.31
N ARG A 4 -12.12 16.17 6.07
CA ARG A 4 -10.87 15.49 5.69
C ARG A 4 -10.68 14.19 6.47
N ASP A 5 -9.86 14.22 7.53
CA ASP A 5 -9.44 13.09 8.36
C ASP A 5 -10.26 12.93 9.66
N ARG A 6 -11.41 13.63 9.78
CA ARG A 6 -12.23 13.64 11.01
C ARG A 6 -13.69 13.40 10.75
N LEU A 7 -14.26 12.49 11.54
CA LEU A 7 -15.69 12.29 11.68
C LEU A 7 -16.19 13.14 12.86
N VAL A 8 -17.12 14.07 12.61
CA VAL A 8 -17.78 14.86 13.66
C VAL A 8 -19.17 14.32 13.88
N ALA A 9 -19.44 13.79 15.06
CA ALA A 9 -20.70 13.24 15.49
C ALA A 9 -21.24 13.93 16.74
N GLU A 10 -22.53 13.75 17.03
CA GLU A 10 -23.13 14.18 18.28
C GLU A 10 -22.50 13.40 19.45
N ALA A 11 -22.13 14.12 20.52
CA ALA A 11 -21.63 13.48 21.73
C ALA A 11 -22.77 12.67 22.39
N LYS A 12 -22.54 11.38 22.58
CA LYS A 12 -23.49 10.47 23.23
C LYS A 12 -23.01 10.15 24.64
N ASN A 13 -23.95 9.85 25.53
CA ASN A 13 -23.61 9.31 26.85
C ASN A 13 -23.29 7.81 26.70
N ILE A 14 -22.00 7.47 26.77
CA ILE A 14 -21.48 6.11 26.58
C ILE A 14 -21.50 5.40 27.92
N LEU A 15 -22.18 4.27 27.98
CA LEU A 15 -22.27 3.41 29.15
C LEU A 15 -21.25 2.28 29.12
N HIS A 16 -20.96 1.77 27.91
CA HIS A 16 -19.98 0.71 27.68
C HIS A 16 -19.51 0.70 26.24
N GLU A 17 -18.28 0.26 26.00
CA GLU A 17 -17.66 0.20 24.67
C GLU A 17 -17.24 -1.23 24.35
N TYR A 18 -17.61 -1.68 23.15
CA TYR A 18 -17.26 -2.99 22.60
C TYR A 18 -16.47 -2.79 21.32
N TYR A 19 -15.70 -3.81 20.96
CA TYR A 19 -15.06 -3.93 19.65
C TYR A 19 -15.68 -5.09 18.89
N VAL A 20 -15.93 -4.88 17.59
CA VAL A 20 -16.34 -5.92 16.66
C VAL A 20 -15.71 -5.71 15.29
N SER A 21 -15.21 -6.79 14.68
CA SER A 21 -14.71 -6.73 13.31
C SER A 21 -14.99 -8.01 12.54
N ILE A 22 -15.00 -7.89 11.22
CA ILE A 22 -15.05 -9.00 10.27
C ILE A 22 -13.91 -8.80 9.30
N SER A 23 -13.05 -9.80 9.12
CA SER A 23 -11.87 -9.69 8.27
C SER A 23 -11.59 -10.98 7.49
N VAL A 24 -10.76 -10.86 6.45
CA VAL A 24 -10.22 -12.03 5.73
C VAL A 24 -9.06 -12.60 6.53
N ASP A 25 -9.13 -13.89 6.87
CA ASP A 25 -7.96 -14.65 7.33
C ASP A 25 -7.27 -15.32 6.14
N ARG A 26 -6.12 -14.79 5.76
CA ARG A 26 -5.33 -15.30 4.64
C ARG A 26 -4.65 -16.64 4.95
N THR A 27 -4.47 -16.96 6.22
CA THR A 27 -3.79 -18.18 6.65
C THR A 27 -4.71 -19.39 6.49
N SER A 28 -5.93 -19.30 7.02
CA SER A 28 -6.95 -20.34 6.86
C SER A 28 -7.69 -20.26 5.54
N ARG A 29 -7.61 -19.11 4.84
CA ARG A 29 -8.37 -18.77 3.61
C ARG A 29 -9.88 -18.66 3.86
N ASP A 30 -10.23 -18.20 5.04
CA ASP A 30 -11.59 -18.06 5.55
C ASP A 30 -11.85 -16.62 6.02
N PHE A 31 -12.95 -16.43 6.72
CA PHE A 31 -13.27 -15.15 7.34
C PHE A 31 -13.31 -15.29 8.86
N ASP A 32 -12.91 -14.23 9.55
CA ASP A 32 -12.97 -14.13 11.00
C ASP A 32 -13.95 -13.06 11.43
N VAL A 33 -14.77 -13.41 12.41
CA VAL A 33 -15.48 -12.45 13.25
C VAL A 33 -14.75 -12.35 14.58
N LEU A 34 -14.24 -11.19 14.92
CA LEU A 34 -13.61 -10.90 16.20
C LEU A 34 -14.49 -9.96 17.01
N ALA A 35 -14.61 -10.22 18.31
CA ALA A 35 -15.36 -9.34 19.19
C ALA A 35 -14.80 -9.37 20.62
N THR A 36 -14.87 -8.23 21.32
CA THR A 36 -14.53 -8.13 22.74
C THR A 36 -15.38 -7.07 23.44
N ALA A 37 -15.59 -7.27 24.74
CA ALA A 37 -16.26 -6.30 25.61
C ALA A 37 -15.37 -5.09 25.97
N ASN A 38 -14.13 -5.07 25.54
CA ASN A 38 -13.16 -3.99 25.79
C ASN A 38 -12.91 -3.22 24.48
N GLY A 39 -13.83 -2.33 24.12
CA GLY A 39 -13.69 -1.43 22.98
C GLY A 39 -12.97 -0.12 23.35
N GLY A 40 -12.69 0.71 22.32
CA GLY A 40 -12.07 2.02 22.51
C GLY A 40 -10.56 2.01 22.84
N THR A 41 -9.95 0.83 23.01
CA THR A 41 -8.52 0.63 23.27
C THR A 41 -7.84 -0.10 22.09
N GLU A 42 -6.51 -0.24 22.14
CA GLU A 42 -5.77 -1.02 21.14
C GLU A 42 -6.05 -2.52 21.33
N VAL A 43 -6.93 -3.07 20.50
CA VAL A 43 -7.39 -4.47 20.57
C VAL A 43 -6.26 -5.46 20.38
N GLU A 44 -5.23 -5.07 19.58
CA GLU A 44 -4.03 -5.89 19.41
C GLU A 44 -3.25 -6.09 20.72
N GLU A 45 -3.24 -5.10 21.60
CA GLU A 45 -2.61 -5.20 22.93
C GLU A 45 -3.43 -6.13 23.83
N ILE A 46 -4.76 -5.97 23.83
CA ILE A 46 -5.66 -6.88 24.55
C ILE A 46 -5.51 -8.31 24.06
N ALA A 47 -5.43 -8.54 22.76
CA ALA A 47 -5.26 -9.86 22.19
C ALA A 47 -3.93 -10.54 22.59
N LYS A 48 -2.89 -9.76 22.89
CA LYS A 48 -1.59 -10.27 23.37
C LYS A 48 -1.59 -10.56 24.86
N GLU A 49 -2.13 -9.65 25.66
CA GLU A 49 -2.08 -9.74 27.12
C GLU A 49 -3.22 -10.59 27.69
N HIS A 50 -4.39 -10.54 27.07
CA HIS A 50 -5.62 -11.19 27.49
C HIS A 50 -6.34 -11.86 26.31
N PRO A 51 -5.73 -12.88 25.65
CA PRO A 51 -6.30 -13.51 24.47
C PRO A 51 -7.69 -14.12 24.70
N GLU A 52 -8.00 -14.49 25.93
CA GLU A 52 -9.32 -15.00 26.33
C GLU A 52 -10.45 -13.95 26.29
N ALA A 53 -10.09 -12.67 26.36
CA ALA A 53 -11.04 -11.56 26.30
C ALA A 53 -11.52 -11.28 24.86
N VAL A 54 -10.77 -11.72 23.85
CA VAL A 54 -11.14 -11.61 22.44
C VAL A 54 -11.80 -12.91 21.98
N LYS A 55 -13.04 -12.82 21.56
CA LYS A 55 -13.77 -13.96 20.98
C LYS A 55 -13.59 -13.98 19.49
N ARG A 56 -13.37 -15.17 18.93
CA ARG A 56 -13.16 -15.40 17.51
C ARG A 56 -14.11 -16.47 17.01
N LEU A 57 -14.76 -16.20 15.89
CA LEU A 57 -15.57 -17.16 15.16
C LEU A 57 -15.05 -17.23 13.73
N HIS A 58 -14.68 -18.43 13.30
CA HIS A 58 -14.35 -18.72 11.91
C HIS A 58 -15.59 -18.94 11.09
N ILE A 59 -15.62 -18.36 9.89
CA ILE A 59 -16.64 -18.59 8.88
C ILE A 59 -15.94 -19.13 7.64
N ASP A 60 -16.30 -20.36 7.23
CA ASP A 60 -15.80 -20.96 5.99
C ASP A 60 -16.04 -20.04 4.79
N ALA A 61 -15.09 -19.97 3.86
CA ALA A 61 -15.14 -19.08 2.68
C ALA A 61 -16.39 -19.29 1.81
N LEU A 62 -16.95 -20.50 1.78
CA LEU A 62 -18.20 -20.86 1.11
C LEU A 62 -19.41 -20.88 2.04
N GLY A 63 -19.18 -20.62 3.34
CA GLY A 63 -20.20 -20.56 4.36
C GLY A 63 -20.94 -19.23 4.42
N ASP A 64 -21.84 -19.14 5.38
CA ASP A 64 -22.57 -17.92 5.68
C ASP A 64 -22.58 -17.64 7.18
N PHE A 65 -22.72 -16.37 7.55
CA PHE A 65 -22.85 -15.94 8.93
C PHE A 65 -24.30 -15.65 9.21
N ASP A 66 -24.97 -16.58 9.86
CA ASP A 66 -26.41 -16.51 10.11
C ASP A 66 -26.78 -15.88 11.47
N LEU A 67 -28.07 -15.74 11.72
CA LEU A 67 -28.58 -15.15 12.96
C LEU A 67 -28.19 -15.97 14.20
N ALA A 68 -28.08 -17.29 14.08
CA ALA A 68 -27.72 -18.15 15.21
C ALA A 68 -26.26 -17.90 15.61
N ALA A 69 -25.34 -17.89 14.64
CA ALA A 69 -23.93 -17.59 14.86
C ALA A 69 -23.71 -16.15 15.38
N ALA A 70 -24.44 -15.18 14.83
CA ALA A 70 -24.40 -13.78 15.30
C ALA A 70 -24.89 -13.65 16.76
N THR A 71 -25.93 -14.39 17.12
CA THR A 71 -26.48 -14.41 18.49
C THR A 71 -25.50 -15.04 19.46
N GLU A 72 -24.88 -16.17 19.09
CA GLU A 72 -23.85 -16.83 19.88
C GLU A 72 -22.65 -15.93 20.11
N MET A 73 -22.17 -15.26 19.06
CA MET A 73 -21.07 -14.29 19.16
C MET A 73 -21.43 -13.14 20.12
N ALA A 74 -22.60 -12.54 19.97
CA ALA A 74 -23.06 -11.47 20.86
C ALA A 74 -23.10 -11.93 22.34
N GLN A 75 -23.61 -13.12 22.62
CA GLN A 75 -23.65 -13.68 23.96
C GLN A 75 -22.24 -13.93 24.52
N SER A 76 -21.32 -14.40 23.69
CA SER A 76 -19.94 -14.75 24.09
C SER A 76 -19.13 -13.56 24.61
N ILE A 77 -19.47 -12.34 24.21
CA ILE A 77 -18.83 -11.09 24.65
C ILE A 77 -19.62 -10.35 25.72
N GLY A 78 -20.65 -10.95 26.25
CA GLY A 78 -21.36 -10.47 27.44
C GLY A 78 -22.57 -9.58 27.16
N PHE A 79 -23.14 -9.61 25.96
CA PHE A 79 -24.47 -9.04 25.74
C PHE A 79 -25.56 -9.91 26.37
N TYR A 80 -26.59 -9.30 26.93
CA TYR A 80 -27.69 -9.96 27.58
C TYR A 80 -29.02 -9.33 27.16
N HIS A 81 -30.11 -10.11 27.23
CA HIS A 81 -31.49 -9.65 26.96
C HIS A 81 -31.64 -8.96 25.60
N ALA A 82 -32.24 -7.77 25.56
CA ALA A 82 -32.51 -7.03 24.35
C ALA A 82 -31.24 -6.57 23.60
N ASP A 83 -30.08 -6.46 24.28
CA ASP A 83 -28.82 -6.08 23.66
C ASP A 83 -28.30 -7.18 22.73
N VAL A 84 -28.57 -8.46 23.03
CA VAL A 84 -28.17 -9.60 22.19
C VAL A 84 -28.79 -9.49 20.80
N ASP A 85 -30.09 -9.21 20.72
CA ASP A 85 -30.78 -9.08 19.43
C ASP A 85 -30.23 -7.91 18.62
N GLN A 86 -29.98 -6.78 19.29
CA GLN A 86 -29.39 -5.60 18.64
C GLN A 86 -27.98 -5.89 18.14
N ALA A 87 -27.13 -6.50 18.96
CA ALA A 87 -25.76 -6.86 18.59
C ALA A 87 -25.75 -7.86 17.44
N ALA A 88 -26.57 -8.91 17.50
CA ALA A 88 -26.69 -9.89 16.42
C ALA A 88 -27.13 -9.23 15.09
N GLN A 89 -28.09 -8.32 15.12
CA GLN A 89 -28.50 -7.58 13.91
C GLN A 89 -27.40 -6.65 13.39
N ILE A 90 -26.60 -6.04 14.25
CA ILE A 90 -25.45 -5.23 13.84
C ILE A 90 -24.40 -6.12 13.16
N LEU A 91 -24.04 -7.25 13.76
CA LEU A 91 -23.08 -8.21 13.20
C LEU A 91 -23.55 -8.72 11.81
N LEU A 92 -24.83 -9.03 11.66
CA LEU A 92 -25.39 -9.43 10.34
C LEU A 92 -25.32 -8.31 9.30
N LYS A 93 -25.54 -7.05 9.71
CA LYS A 93 -25.38 -5.91 8.80
C LYS A 93 -23.90 -5.71 8.41
N MET A 94 -22.96 -5.91 9.35
CA MET A 94 -21.53 -5.88 9.06
C MET A 94 -21.16 -6.99 8.07
N TRP A 95 -21.68 -8.22 8.26
CA TRP A 95 -21.45 -9.33 7.34
C TRP A 95 -21.97 -9.03 5.93
N ARG A 96 -23.17 -8.48 5.81
CA ARG A 96 -23.70 -8.06 4.51
C ARG A 96 -22.83 -6.97 3.88
N CYS A 97 -22.44 -5.95 4.67
CA CYS A 97 -21.53 -4.92 4.21
C CYS A 97 -20.22 -5.51 3.70
N PHE A 98 -19.65 -6.47 4.44
CA PHE A 98 -18.42 -7.17 4.08
C PHE A 98 -18.56 -7.95 2.75
N LYS A 99 -19.61 -8.77 2.63
CA LYS A 99 -19.83 -9.62 1.44
C LYS A 99 -20.25 -8.80 0.21
N ASP A 100 -21.19 -7.86 0.37
CA ASP A 100 -21.78 -7.14 -0.75
C ASP A 100 -20.82 -6.10 -1.36
N ASN A 101 -19.80 -5.70 -0.62
CA ASN A 101 -18.83 -4.72 -1.05
C ASN A 101 -17.39 -5.27 -1.18
N ASP A 102 -17.19 -6.58 -1.27
CA ASP A 102 -15.85 -7.16 -1.36
C ASP A 102 -14.85 -6.52 -0.38
N ALA A 103 -15.30 -6.35 0.87
CA ALA A 103 -14.45 -5.78 1.90
C ALA A 103 -13.42 -6.82 2.39
N THR A 104 -12.26 -6.35 2.76
CA THR A 104 -11.22 -7.14 3.44
C THR A 104 -11.25 -6.94 4.95
N LEU A 105 -11.89 -5.84 5.40
CA LEU A 105 -12.14 -5.52 6.80
C LEU A 105 -13.42 -4.69 6.91
N VAL A 106 -14.28 -5.02 7.87
CA VAL A 106 -15.34 -4.17 8.40
C VAL A 106 -15.20 -4.17 9.92
N GLU A 107 -14.93 -3.02 10.49
CA GLU A 107 -14.64 -2.83 11.92
C GLU A 107 -15.53 -1.74 12.50
N ILE A 108 -16.01 -1.94 13.71
CA ILE A 108 -16.67 -0.93 14.53
C ILE A 108 -15.91 -0.85 15.86
N ASN A 109 -15.29 0.31 16.12
CA ASN A 109 -14.53 0.58 17.33
C ASN A 109 -14.66 2.05 17.75
N PRO A 110 -15.51 2.37 18.75
CA PRO A 110 -16.31 1.43 19.51
C PRO A 110 -17.72 1.16 18.93
N LEU A 111 -18.23 -0.05 19.18
CA LEU A 111 -19.65 -0.30 19.24
C LEU A 111 -20.09 0.04 20.67
N ALA A 112 -20.80 1.13 20.86
CA ALA A 112 -21.11 1.66 22.17
C ALA A 112 -22.52 1.31 22.62
N LYS A 113 -22.67 0.93 23.89
CA LYS A 113 -23.96 1.00 24.58
C LYS A 113 -24.13 2.45 25.07
N ILE A 114 -25.16 3.14 24.56
CA ILE A 114 -25.44 4.54 24.85
C ILE A 114 -26.81 4.64 25.52
N GLY A 115 -27.04 5.74 26.27
CA GLY A 115 -28.32 6.03 26.90
C GLY A 115 -28.18 6.65 28.28
N ASP A 116 -29.31 6.80 28.97
CA ASP A 116 -29.36 7.21 30.36
C ASP A 116 -29.09 6.00 31.27
N PRO A 117 -28.11 6.04 32.19
CA PRO A 117 -27.85 4.94 33.13
C PRO A 117 -29.09 4.51 33.91
N ASP A 118 -29.97 5.45 34.23
CA ASP A 118 -31.15 5.22 35.09
C ASP A 118 -32.42 4.92 34.31
N ASP A 119 -32.39 5.01 32.95
CA ASP A 119 -33.56 4.74 32.09
C ASP A 119 -33.24 3.67 31.03
N GLU A 120 -33.68 2.43 31.29
CA GLU A 120 -33.46 1.29 30.35
C GLU A 120 -34.10 1.52 28.98
N SER A 121 -35.18 2.31 28.89
CA SER A 121 -35.84 2.56 27.61
C SER A 121 -35.04 3.41 26.64
N THR A 122 -34.03 4.12 27.11
CA THR A 122 -33.13 4.96 26.31
C THR A 122 -31.88 4.21 25.84
N LYS A 123 -31.60 3.06 26.44
CA LYS A 123 -30.37 2.29 26.17
C LYS A 123 -30.45 1.58 24.82
N GLN A 124 -29.41 1.77 24.02
CA GLN A 124 -29.29 1.13 22.71
C GLN A 124 -27.84 0.96 22.31
N LEU A 125 -27.56 0.08 21.35
CA LEU A 125 -26.25 -0.06 20.73
C LEU A 125 -26.12 0.91 19.54
N SER A 126 -24.98 1.55 19.44
CA SER A 126 -24.66 2.50 18.37
C SER A 126 -23.19 2.33 17.91
N ALA A 127 -22.98 2.23 16.62
CA ALA A 127 -21.64 2.37 16.06
C ALA A 127 -21.24 3.86 16.12
N LEU A 128 -20.20 4.18 16.85
CA LEU A 128 -19.70 5.55 16.97
C LEU A 128 -18.64 5.85 15.93
N ASP A 129 -17.85 4.84 15.57
CA ASP A 129 -16.90 4.90 14.48
C ASP A 129 -16.90 3.56 13.71
N ALA A 130 -16.48 3.59 12.46
CA ALA A 130 -16.36 2.41 11.63
C ALA A 130 -15.21 2.56 10.64
N LYS A 131 -14.48 1.47 10.42
CA LYS A 131 -13.44 1.35 9.42
C LYS A 131 -13.80 0.24 8.44
N ILE A 132 -13.77 0.56 7.15
CA ILE A 132 -14.05 -0.40 6.08
C ILE A 132 -12.89 -0.34 5.09
N SER A 133 -12.24 -1.50 4.87
CA SER A 133 -11.25 -1.65 3.82
C SER A 133 -11.85 -2.50 2.70
N LEU A 134 -11.81 -1.99 1.49
CA LEU A 134 -12.34 -2.65 0.30
C LEU A 134 -11.20 -3.32 -0.47
N ASP A 135 -11.50 -4.37 -1.22
CA ASP A 135 -10.53 -4.98 -2.13
C ASP A 135 -10.49 -4.20 -3.45
N ASP A 136 -9.43 -3.43 -3.69
CA ASP A 136 -9.26 -2.64 -4.91
C ASP A 136 -9.32 -3.49 -6.18
N ASN A 137 -8.96 -4.78 -6.10
CA ASN A 137 -9.07 -5.70 -7.23
C ASN A 137 -10.53 -5.97 -7.65
N ALA A 138 -11.50 -5.72 -6.77
CA ALA A 138 -12.92 -5.84 -7.07
C ALA A 138 -13.55 -4.56 -7.63
N SER A 139 -12.80 -3.46 -7.75
CA SER A 139 -13.30 -2.15 -8.19
C SER A 139 -14.04 -2.18 -9.54
N PHE A 140 -13.66 -3.09 -10.43
CA PHE A 140 -14.29 -3.26 -11.75
C PHE A 140 -15.79 -3.63 -11.70
N ARG A 141 -16.29 -4.12 -10.57
CA ARG A 141 -17.69 -4.47 -10.34
C ARG A 141 -18.42 -3.55 -9.36
N HIS A 142 -17.78 -2.46 -8.94
CA HIS A 142 -18.30 -1.51 -7.97
C HIS A 142 -18.19 -0.05 -8.46
N ASP A 143 -18.94 0.32 -9.49
CA ASP A 143 -18.93 1.67 -10.08
C ASP A 143 -19.13 2.80 -9.05
N GLY A 144 -19.82 2.50 -7.95
CA GLY A 144 -20.10 3.47 -6.89
C GLY A 144 -18.89 3.83 -6.01
N TRP A 145 -17.78 3.11 -6.10
CA TRP A 145 -16.63 3.35 -5.23
C TRP A 145 -15.86 4.63 -5.55
N ALA A 146 -15.94 5.12 -6.80
CA ALA A 146 -15.32 6.38 -7.19
C ALA A 146 -15.71 7.57 -6.28
N ARG A 147 -16.87 7.53 -5.64
CA ARG A 147 -17.33 8.56 -4.67
C ARG A 147 -16.62 8.50 -3.31
N PHE A 148 -15.96 7.39 -2.98
CA PHE A 148 -15.24 7.20 -1.73
C PHE A 148 -13.74 7.50 -1.88
N VAL A 149 -13.28 7.72 -3.11
CA VAL A 149 -11.89 8.18 -3.34
C VAL A 149 -11.78 9.55 -2.67
N ASP A 150 -11.02 9.57 -1.59
CA ASP A 150 -10.75 10.81 -0.87
C ASP A 150 -10.06 11.78 -1.84
N PRO A 151 -10.48 13.05 -1.92
CA PRO A 151 -9.74 14.10 -2.58
C PRO A 151 -8.48 14.51 -1.78
N ILE A 152 -7.82 13.59 -1.09
CA ILE A 152 -6.43 13.77 -0.68
C ILE A 152 -5.70 14.16 -1.96
N VAL A 153 -5.07 15.34 -1.97
CA VAL A 153 -4.26 15.77 -3.11
C VAL A 153 -3.24 14.66 -3.30
N PRO A 154 -3.39 13.82 -4.34
CA PRO A 154 -2.47 12.70 -4.51
C PRO A 154 -1.08 13.29 -4.73
N ASP A 155 -0.05 12.55 -4.30
CA ASP A 155 1.30 12.89 -4.68
C ASP A 155 1.37 13.08 -6.20
N PRO A 156 1.93 14.19 -6.70
CA PRO A 156 1.89 14.52 -8.14
C PRO A 156 2.62 13.47 -8.99
N PHE A 157 3.64 12.81 -8.46
CA PHE A 157 4.37 11.75 -9.17
C PHE A 157 3.54 10.46 -9.22
N GLU A 158 2.89 10.09 -8.12
CA GLU A 158 1.98 8.94 -8.06
C GLU A 158 0.76 9.14 -8.96
N GLN A 159 0.20 10.36 -9.00
CA GLN A 159 -0.91 10.69 -9.87
C GLN A 159 -0.51 10.55 -11.34
N ARG A 160 0.62 11.15 -11.73
CA ARG A 160 1.14 11.06 -13.10
C ARG A 160 1.42 9.61 -13.49
N ALA A 161 2.04 8.84 -12.62
CA ALA A 161 2.30 7.41 -12.85
C ALA A 161 0.99 6.62 -13.06
N ARG A 162 -0.03 6.88 -12.26
CA ARG A 162 -1.35 6.24 -12.38
C ARG A 162 -2.04 6.55 -13.71
N GLU A 163 -1.91 7.79 -14.21
CA GLU A 163 -2.45 8.21 -15.52
C GLU A 163 -1.82 7.41 -16.68
N HIS A 164 -0.57 6.93 -16.49
CA HIS A 164 0.15 6.08 -17.44
C HIS A 164 0.08 4.58 -17.13
N GLY A 165 -0.77 4.16 -16.16
CA GLY A 165 -0.93 2.75 -15.79
C GLY A 165 0.28 2.15 -15.07
N LEU A 166 1.13 2.97 -14.44
CA LEU A 166 2.33 2.57 -13.71
C LEU A 166 2.06 2.41 -12.22
N HIS A 167 2.75 1.46 -11.60
CA HIS A 167 2.75 1.28 -10.15
C HIS A 167 3.92 2.05 -9.52
N TYR A 168 3.62 3.22 -8.97
CA TYR A 168 4.59 4.12 -8.37
C TYR A 168 4.23 4.41 -6.91
N VAL A 169 5.24 4.42 -6.05
CA VAL A 169 5.13 4.92 -4.67
C VAL A 169 6.27 5.90 -4.45
N HIS A 170 5.95 7.12 -4.01
CA HIS A 170 6.94 8.13 -3.65
C HIS A 170 7.55 7.83 -2.29
N LEU A 171 8.88 7.86 -2.20
CA LEU A 171 9.66 7.69 -0.99
C LEU A 171 10.55 8.92 -0.75
N HIS A 172 11.28 8.91 0.34
CA HIS A 172 12.21 9.99 0.69
C HIS A 172 13.65 9.52 0.54
N GLY A 173 14.29 9.89 -0.56
CA GLY A 173 15.65 9.49 -0.88
C GLY A 173 16.18 10.15 -2.15
N GLU A 174 17.39 9.79 -2.57
CA GLU A 174 18.13 10.44 -3.63
C GLU A 174 18.34 9.55 -4.86
N VAL A 175 18.04 8.25 -4.75
CA VAL A 175 18.18 7.31 -5.88
C VAL A 175 16.81 6.92 -6.40
N GLY A 176 16.47 7.37 -7.61
CA GLY A 176 15.31 6.88 -8.32
C GLY A 176 15.49 5.41 -8.71
N VAL A 177 14.46 4.57 -8.50
CA VAL A 177 14.53 3.13 -8.81
C VAL A 177 13.43 2.75 -9.77
N ILE A 178 13.80 2.06 -10.85
CA ILE A 178 12.90 1.52 -11.87
C ILE A 178 13.24 0.04 -12.10
N GLY A 179 12.23 -0.82 -12.09
CA GLY A 179 12.42 -2.23 -12.41
C GLY A 179 11.17 -2.85 -13.03
N ASN A 180 11.27 -4.08 -13.47
CA ASN A 180 10.15 -4.85 -14.00
C ASN A 180 9.80 -6.03 -13.10
N GLY A 181 8.70 -5.91 -12.40
CA GLY A 181 8.21 -6.85 -11.40
C GLY A 181 8.47 -6.37 -9.97
N ALA A 182 7.42 -6.37 -9.16
CA ALA A 182 7.44 -5.79 -7.81
C ALA A 182 8.54 -6.39 -6.91
N GLY A 183 8.80 -7.71 -6.99
CA GLY A 183 9.85 -8.37 -6.22
C GLY A 183 11.26 -7.86 -6.56
N LEU A 184 11.54 -7.67 -7.86
CA LEU A 184 12.83 -7.15 -8.31
C LEU A 184 13.00 -5.68 -7.89
N VAL A 185 11.95 -4.88 -7.96
CA VAL A 185 11.98 -3.48 -7.49
C VAL A 185 12.24 -3.44 -5.99
N MET A 186 11.53 -4.23 -5.17
CA MET A 186 11.78 -4.30 -3.72
C MET A 186 13.22 -4.67 -3.40
N SER A 187 13.77 -5.72 -4.04
CA SER A 187 15.18 -6.10 -3.85
C SER A 187 16.14 -4.98 -4.28
N SER A 188 15.79 -4.22 -5.31
CA SER A 188 16.61 -3.08 -5.77
C SER A 188 16.58 -1.93 -4.75
N LEU A 189 15.44 -1.67 -4.10
CA LEU A 189 15.35 -0.69 -3.00
C LEU A 189 16.24 -1.09 -1.83
N ASP A 190 16.19 -2.37 -1.43
CA ASP A 190 17.02 -2.90 -0.35
C ASP A 190 18.51 -2.80 -0.68
N ALA A 191 18.90 -3.12 -1.93
CA ALA A 191 20.28 -3.02 -2.38
C ALA A 191 20.78 -1.56 -2.37
N VAL A 192 19.97 -0.59 -2.75
CA VAL A 192 20.32 0.84 -2.69
C VAL A 192 20.47 1.30 -1.24
N SER A 193 19.54 0.92 -0.36
CA SER A 193 19.63 1.27 1.07
C SER A 193 20.88 0.68 1.73
N GLY A 194 21.16 -0.61 1.48
CA GLY A 194 22.35 -1.28 1.98
C GLY A 194 23.65 -0.63 1.46
N ALA A 195 23.70 -0.27 0.18
CA ALA A 195 24.85 0.41 -0.41
C ALA A 195 25.10 1.80 0.22
N GLY A 196 24.02 2.55 0.51
CA GLY A 196 24.14 3.82 1.24
C GLY A 196 24.74 3.65 2.63
N GLU A 197 24.29 2.63 3.38
CA GLU A 197 24.81 2.31 4.71
C GLU A 197 26.28 1.87 4.66
N GLU A 198 26.65 0.97 3.73
CA GLU A 198 28.03 0.50 3.55
C GLU A 198 29.01 1.62 3.17
N GLN A 199 28.53 2.61 2.41
CA GLN A 199 29.33 3.78 2.02
C GLN A 199 29.39 4.86 3.12
N GLY A 200 28.70 4.65 4.24
CA GLY A 200 28.62 5.63 5.33
C GLY A 200 27.85 6.89 4.96
N THR A 201 26.99 6.81 3.95
CA THR A 201 26.07 7.87 3.53
C THR A 201 24.65 7.55 4.01
N ASN A 202 23.75 8.53 4.00
CA ASN A 202 22.36 8.28 4.29
C ASN A 202 21.53 8.22 2.99
N ILE A 203 22.14 7.85 1.88
CA ILE A 203 21.50 7.74 0.57
C ILE A 203 20.45 6.61 0.60
N LYS A 204 19.26 6.93 0.13
CA LYS A 204 18.09 6.03 0.13
C LYS A 204 17.38 6.04 -1.24
N PRO A 205 16.53 5.04 -1.51
CA PRO A 205 15.68 5.07 -2.69
C PRO A 205 14.61 6.17 -2.58
N ALA A 206 14.40 6.88 -3.67
CA ALA A 206 13.44 7.98 -3.80
C ALA A 206 12.02 7.52 -4.15
N ASN A 207 11.89 6.34 -4.72
CA ASN A 207 10.61 5.79 -5.15
C ASN A 207 10.67 4.28 -5.35
N PHE A 208 9.49 3.65 -5.33
CA PHE A 208 9.22 2.36 -5.95
C PHE A 208 8.59 2.60 -7.32
N LEU A 209 9.08 1.97 -8.39
CA LEU A 209 8.42 2.00 -9.71
C LEU A 209 8.57 0.66 -10.43
N ASP A 210 7.44 -0.01 -10.63
CA ASP A 210 7.34 -1.25 -11.42
C ASP A 210 6.70 -0.93 -12.77
N ILE A 211 7.47 -1.15 -13.85
CA ILE A 211 7.00 -0.97 -15.23
C ILE A 211 6.22 -2.18 -15.76
N GLY A 212 6.10 -3.23 -14.96
CA GLY A 212 5.40 -4.46 -15.33
C GLY A 212 6.11 -5.34 -16.36
N GLY A 213 5.44 -6.45 -16.71
CA GLY A 213 5.91 -7.37 -17.73
C GLY A 213 5.55 -6.89 -19.15
N GLY A 214 6.50 -6.94 -20.07
CA GLY A 214 6.27 -6.57 -21.48
C GLY A 214 6.25 -5.06 -21.74
N ALA A 215 6.88 -4.25 -20.87
CA ALA A 215 6.97 -2.82 -21.03
C ALA A 215 7.59 -2.42 -22.39
N SER A 216 6.94 -1.48 -23.08
CA SER A 216 7.42 -0.89 -24.32
C SER A 216 8.43 0.24 -24.06
N ALA A 217 9.13 0.67 -25.12
CA ALA A 217 10.01 1.84 -25.04
C ALA A 217 9.28 3.08 -24.53
N ALA A 218 8.05 3.32 -24.95
CA ALA A 218 7.24 4.45 -24.50
C ALA A 218 6.94 4.40 -22.99
N VAL A 219 6.59 3.21 -22.46
CA VAL A 219 6.38 3.02 -21.02
C VAL A 219 7.65 3.29 -20.24
N MET A 220 8.80 2.83 -20.72
CA MET A 220 10.09 3.08 -20.08
C MET A 220 10.46 4.57 -20.12
N ALA A 221 10.24 5.23 -21.26
CA ALA A 221 10.52 6.66 -21.40
C ALA A 221 9.69 7.49 -20.40
N GLU A 222 8.39 7.27 -20.34
CA GLU A 222 7.50 7.96 -19.40
C GLU A 222 7.89 7.70 -17.95
N SER A 223 8.21 6.43 -17.62
CA SER A 223 8.68 6.05 -16.28
C SER A 223 9.92 6.82 -15.85
N LEU A 224 10.90 6.91 -16.75
CA LEU A 224 12.14 7.63 -16.49
C LEU A 224 11.90 9.16 -16.42
N GLU A 225 10.99 9.70 -17.22
CA GLU A 225 10.61 11.12 -17.16
C GLU A 225 9.98 11.47 -15.79
N ILE A 226 9.10 10.61 -15.26
CA ILE A 226 8.50 10.80 -13.94
C ILE A 226 9.59 10.83 -12.87
N VAL A 227 10.47 9.85 -12.83
CA VAL A 227 11.54 9.74 -11.83
C VAL A 227 12.52 10.91 -11.93
N LEU A 228 12.95 11.27 -13.13
CA LEU A 228 13.88 12.39 -13.34
C LEU A 228 13.29 13.76 -13.01
N SER A 229 11.96 13.91 -13.08
CA SER A 229 11.27 15.14 -12.71
C SER A 229 11.20 15.40 -11.21
N ASP A 230 11.46 14.40 -10.38
CA ASP A 230 11.54 14.56 -8.94
C ASP A 230 12.83 15.31 -8.57
N PRO A 231 12.73 16.47 -7.88
CA PRO A 231 13.88 17.28 -7.51
C PRO A 231 14.80 16.62 -6.47
N GLN A 232 14.30 15.66 -5.69
CA GLN A 232 15.13 14.94 -4.71
C GLN A 232 16.01 13.87 -5.36
N VAL A 233 15.65 13.36 -6.53
CA VAL A 233 16.43 12.34 -7.24
C VAL A 233 17.73 12.94 -7.78
N GLU A 234 18.85 12.35 -7.40
CA GLU A 234 20.20 12.73 -7.83
C GLU A 234 20.84 11.72 -8.79
N SER A 235 20.44 10.47 -8.71
CA SER A 235 20.79 9.39 -9.65
C SER A 235 19.62 8.45 -9.88
N VAL A 236 19.67 7.64 -10.93
CA VAL A 236 18.62 6.64 -11.22
C VAL A 236 19.25 5.27 -11.34
N PHE A 237 18.67 4.27 -10.68
CA PHE A 237 19.00 2.86 -10.85
C PHE A 237 17.87 2.16 -11.62
N ILE A 238 18.20 1.63 -12.80
CA ILE A 238 17.30 0.84 -13.65
C ILE A 238 17.74 -0.60 -13.60
N ASN A 239 16.91 -1.48 -13.03
CA ASN A 239 17.17 -2.91 -12.90
C ASN A 239 16.12 -3.72 -13.65
N VAL A 240 16.49 -4.34 -14.76
CA VAL A 240 15.56 -5.10 -15.60
C VAL A 240 16.05 -6.52 -15.82
N TYR A 241 15.18 -7.46 -15.50
CA TYR A 241 15.32 -8.85 -15.91
C TYR A 241 14.41 -9.13 -17.09
N GLY A 242 15.01 -9.30 -18.26
CA GLY A 242 14.31 -9.61 -19.49
C GLY A 242 13.70 -11.01 -19.47
N GLY A 243 12.41 -11.07 -19.24
CA GLY A 243 11.58 -12.24 -19.46
C GLY A 243 10.66 -11.98 -20.64
N ILE A 244 9.43 -11.52 -20.37
CA ILE A 244 8.50 -10.98 -21.37
C ILE A 244 8.96 -9.61 -21.85
N THR A 245 9.54 -8.78 -20.95
CA THR A 245 10.12 -7.49 -21.28
C THR A 245 11.41 -7.67 -22.08
N SER A 246 11.55 -6.94 -23.19
CA SER A 246 12.79 -6.92 -23.97
C SER A 246 13.72 -5.81 -23.46
N CYS A 247 14.97 -6.15 -23.13
CA CYS A 247 15.98 -5.14 -22.77
C CYS A 247 16.28 -4.15 -23.91
N VAL A 248 16.02 -4.50 -25.17
CA VAL A 248 16.11 -3.60 -26.31
C VAL A 248 15.07 -2.49 -26.24
N GLU A 249 13.81 -2.83 -25.93
CA GLU A 249 12.73 -1.85 -25.74
C GLU A 249 13.05 -0.90 -24.59
N VAL A 250 13.55 -1.44 -23.48
CA VAL A 250 13.95 -0.64 -22.32
C VAL A 250 15.11 0.30 -22.68
N ALA A 251 16.13 -0.18 -23.37
CA ALA A 251 17.27 0.66 -23.81
C ALA A 251 16.82 1.81 -24.72
N ASN A 252 15.93 1.54 -25.67
CA ASN A 252 15.38 2.57 -26.55
C ASN A 252 14.58 3.61 -25.77
N GLY A 253 13.75 3.19 -24.80
CA GLY A 253 12.99 4.10 -23.95
C GLY A 253 13.89 4.99 -23.07
N ILE A 254 15.00 4.43 -22.53
CA ILE A 254 16.00 5.23 -21.80
C ILE A 254 16.58 6.33 -22.69
N LEU A 255 17.01 5.97 -23.90
CA LEU A 255 17.60 6.94 -24.83
C LEU A 255 16.59 8.01 -25.27
N GLU A 256 15.34 7.65 -25.49
CA GLU A 256 14.26 8.58 -25.80
C GLU A 256 14.06 9.61 -24.67
N ALA A 257 13.92 9.16 -23.42
CA ALA A 257 13.75 10.03 -22.28
C ALA A 257 14.95 10.96 -22.08
N VAL A 258 16.17 10.43 -22.18
CA VAL A 258 17.41 11.21 -22.03
C VAL A 258 17.53 12.27 -23.12
N ALA A 259 17.18 11.95 -24.38
CA ALA A 259 17.17 12.91 -25.47
C ALA A 259 16.15 14.04 -25.25
N LYS A 260 14.97 13.73 -24.71
CA LYS A 260 13.89 14.68 -24.46
C LYS A 260 14.19 15.62 -23.29
N LEU A 261 14.76 15.09 -22.21
CA LEU A 261 15.00 15.85 -20.97
C LEU A 261 16.37 16.54 -20.91
N GLY A 262 17.27 16.28 -21.84
CA GLY A 262 18.63 16.84 -21.86
C GLY A 262 19.54 16.28 -20.74
N GLY A 263 19.22 15.14 -20.20
CA GLY A 263 19.89 14.22 -19.26
C GLY A 263 21.08 14.75 -18.47
N SER A 264 20.85 15.36 -17.30
CA SER A 264 21.93 15.82 -16.40
C SER A 264 22.20 14.88 -15.22
N LYS A 265 21.22 14.02 -14.87
CA LYS A 265 21.37 13.09 -13.75
C LYS A 265 21.95 11.75 -14.22
N PRO A 266 22.86 11.12 -13.48
CA PRO A 266 23.43 9.84 -13.85
C PRO A 266 22.39 8.71 -13.74
N ILE A 267 22.44 7.80 -14.70
CA ILE A 267 21.57 6.62 -14.81
C ILE A 267 22.45 5.39 -14.79
N VAL A 268 22.23 4.50 -13.83
CA VAL A 268 22.92 3.22 -13.74
C VAL A 268 21.99 2.12 -14.18
N VAL A 269 22.41 1.30 -15.14
CA VAL A 269 21.58 0.28 -15.75
C VAL A 269 22.17 -1.10 -15.51
N ARG A 270 21.33 -2.02 -15.05
CA ARG A 270 21.60 -3.45 -15.01
C ARG A 270 20.55 -4.18 -15.84
N PHE A 271 20.99 -4.86 -16.87
CA PHE A 271 20.17 -5.74 -17.69
C PHE A 271 20.61 -7.18 -17.57
N ASP A 272 19.64 -8.08 -17.52
CA ASP A 272 19.85 -9.51 -17.58
C ASP A 272 18.67 -10.19 -18.33
N GLY A 273 18.84 -11.41 -18.80
CA GLY A 273 17.82 -12.16 -19.51
C GLY A 273 17.65 -11.78 -20.97
N ASN A 274 16.39 -11.72 -21.45
CA ASN A 274 16.05 -11.59 -22.88
C ASN A 274 16.58 -10.29 -23.49
N ALA A 275 17.38 -10.45 -24.57
CA ALA A 275 18.00 -9.35 -25.35
C ALA A 275 18.88 -8.41 -24.51
N ALA A 276 19.42 -8.88 -23.35
CA ALA A 276 20.25 -8.05 -22.49
C ALA A 276 21.53 -7.56 -23.20
N ALA A 277 22.26 -8.43 -23.90
CA ALA A 277 23.47 -8.06 -24.61
C ALA A 277 23.20 -7.02 -25.70
N GLU A 278 22.10 -7.13 -26.44
CA GLU A 278 21.71 -6.18 -27.47
C GLU A 278 21.29 -4.84 -26.87
N GLY A 279 20.50 -4.84 -25.80
CA GLY A 279 20.12 -3.63 -25.08
C GLY A 279 21.34 -2.89 -24.51
N LEU A 280 22.32 -3.59 -23.92
CA LEU A 280 23.57 -3.00 -23.45
C LEU A 280 24.39 -2.42 -24.59
N HIS A 281 24.44 -3.10 -25.77
CA HIS A 281 25.11 -2.58 -26.95
C HIS A 281 24.47 -1.27 -27.46
N ILE A 282 23.16 -1.16 -27.44
CA ILE A 282 22.43 0.06 -27.81
C ILE A 282 22.84 1.21 -26.87
N LEU A 283 22.82 1.00 -25.55
CA LEU A 283 23.20 2.02 -24.57
C LEU A 283 24.66 2.44 -24.73
N ALA A 284 25.58 1.48 -24.92
CA ALA A 284 26.99 1.77 -25.14
C ALA A 284 27.25 2.56 -26.42
N SER A 285 26.51 2.24 -27.51
CA SER A 285 26.64 2.92 -28.81
C SER A 285 26.19 4.38 -28.77
N ALA A 286 25.32 4.74 -27.83
CA ALA A 286 24.86 6.10 -27.63
C ALA A 286 25.93 7.05 -27.07
N ASN A 287 27.04 6.50 -26.53
CA ASN A 287 28.15 7.25 -25.93
C ASN A 287 27.75 8.38 -24.97
N ASN A 288 26.67 8.16 -24.20
CA ASN A 288 26.20 9.13 -23.23
C ASN A 288 26.99 9.01 -21.93
N PRO A 289 27.71 10.06 -21.47
CA PRO A 289 28.54 10.00 -20.27
C PRO A 289 27.75 9.79 -18.97
N ASN A 290 26.46 10.05 -18.98
CA ASN A 290 25.58 9.90 -17.81
C ASN A 290 24.95 8.50 -17.72
N ILE A 291 25.15 7.61 -18.69
CA ILE A 291 24.66 6.24 -18.66
C ILE A 291 25.80 5.31 -18.26
N HIS A 292 25.65 4.65 -17.13
CA HIS A 292 26.58 3.69 -16.57
C HIS A 292 25.98 2.30 -16.59
N VAL A 293 26.75 1.30 -16.96
CA VAL A 293 26.32 -0.11 -17.00
C VAL A 293 27.01 -0.89 -15.89
N SER A 294 26.27 -1.75 -15.22
CA SER A 294 26.80 -2.69 -14.21
C SER A 294 26.28 -4.10 -14.47
N GLU A 295 27.13 -5.10 -14.18
CA GLU A 295 26.78 -6.51 -14.42
C GLU A 295 25.90 -7.08 -13.30
N THR A 296 26.05 -6.60 -12.06
CA THR A 296 25.31 -7.10 -10.90
C THR A 296 24.38 -6.05 -10.32
N MET A 297 23.35 -6.51 -9.63
CA MET A 297 22.37 -5.64 -8.96
C MET A 297 23.05 -4.82 -7.86
N GLU A 298 23.88 -5.49 -7.04
CA GLU A 298 24.60 -4.87 -5.93
C GLU A 298 25.59 -3.83 -6.44
N GLY A 299 26.35 -4.15 -7.51
CA GLY A 299 27.27 -3.21 -8.14
C GLY A 299 26.59 -2.00 -8.75
N ALA A 300 25.41 -2.19 -9.36
CA ALA A 300 24.60 -1.11 -9.89
C ALA A 300 24.04 -0.21 -8.78
N ALA A 301 23.50 -0.81 -7.71
CA ALA A 301 23.00 -0.09 -6.56
C ALA A 301 24.09 0.72 -5.86
N ALA A 302 25.27 0.12 -5.64
CA ALA A 302 26.43 0.79 -5.06
C ALA A 302 26.91 1.97 -5.91
N LYS A 303 26.92 1.81 -7.24
CA LYS A 303 27.29 2.89 -8.17
C LYS A 303 26.25 4.02 -8.17
N ALA A 304 24.97 3.70 -8.14
CA ALA A 304 23.91 4.69 -8.08
C ALA A 304 23.96 5.49 -6.76
N ALA A 305 24.12 4.81 -5.62
CA ALA A 305 24.28 5.45 -4.33
C ALA A 305 25.53 6.37 -4.27
N GLN A 306 26.65 5.92 -4.81
CA GLN A 306 27.87 6.73 -4.91
C GLN A 306 27.62 8.03 -5.70
N LEU A 307 27.02 7.92 -6.88
CA LEU A 307 26.77 9.07 -7.77
C LEU A 307 25.76 10.06 -7.15
N ALA A 308 24.75 9.55 -6.45
CA ALA A 308 23.82 10.39 -5.70
C ALA A 308 24.54 11.14 -4.56
N GLY A 309 25.40 10.46 -3.80
CA GLY A 309 26.19 11.07 -2.71
C GLY A 309 27.13 12.17 -3.21
N GLU A 310 27.81 11.96 -4.33
CA GLU A 310 28.67 12.96 -4.97
C GLU A 310 27.89 14.21 -5.41
N ALA A 311 26.69 14.01 -5.97
CA ALA A 311 25.82 15.10 -6.39
C ALA A 311 25.29 15.92 -5.20
N THR A 312 24.86 15.25 -4.12
CA THR A 312 24.39 15.88 -2.89
C THR A 312 25.47 16.74 -2.24
N GLN A 313 26.67 16.18 -2.06
CA GLN A 313 27.81 16.93 -1.50
C GLN A 313 28.18 18.16 -2.34
N SER A 314 28.10 18.04 -3.66
CA SER A 314 28.39 19.17 -4.57
C SER A 314 27.38 20.33 -4.44
N LYS A 315 26.16 20.06 -3.97
CA LYS A 315 25.12 21.08 -3.71
C LYS A 315 25.31 21.76 -2.35
N GLU A 316 25.78 21.05 -1.34
CA GLU A 316 26.04 21.60 0.00
C GLU A 316 27.23 22.59 0.03
N VAL A 317 28.14 22.46 -0.92
CA VAL A 317 29.35 23.33 -1.04
C VAL A 317 29.10 24.63 -1.84
N ARG A 318 27.94 24.74 -2.49
CA ARG A 318 27.53 25.94 -3.27
C ARG A 318 26.56 26.79 -2.46
#